data_e5bf05e6fdea0bfba96bf39eee5cea0c
#
_entry.id   e5bf05e6fdea0bfba96bf39eee5cea0c
#
_cell.length_a   1.000
_cell.length_b   1.000
_cell.length_c   1.000
_cell.angle_alpha   90.00
_cell.angle_beta   90.00
_cell.angle_gamma   90.00
#
_symmetry.space_group_name_H-M   'P 1'
#
loop_
_entity.id
_entity.type
_entity.pdbx_description
1 polymer ?
#
loop_
_entity_poly.entity_id
_entity_poly.type
_entity_poly.pdbx_seq_one_letter_code
_entity_poly.pdbx_strand_id
1 'polypeptide(L)'
;MITAVTDSSQVAEARRLVSGFARRHTMPEQCMGQLALVVTELATNLLKHGSGGHILATTFDDQDGSGIEVLALDCGAGMADVERCVADGYSTAGSPGNGLGAIIRQSDHVRIYSRPGLGTVVTARFVMQTTNPPPPVRIGAALAPYPGELVCGDNWAAGDAPAGRTLLAVDGSGHGMEAARAADIAVRIFHDHVHDPCERLAERVHRALIPTRGAAIAIAVLTALGREARDVDMTVQAKEAA
;
A
#
# COMPACT_ATOMS: atom_id res chain seq x y z
N MET A 1 2.46 -7.30 -0.87
CA MET A 1 3.41 -8.10 -0.06
C MET A 1 4.10 -7.22 0.96
N ILE A 2 4.53 -7.76 2.09
CA ILE A 2 5.28 -7.03 3.14
C ILE A 2 6.49 -7.87 3.57
N THR A 3 7.63 -7.21 3.87
CA THR A 3 8.83 -7.85 4.42
C THR A 3 9.52 -6.92 5.41
N ALA A 4 10.01 -7.46 6.53
CA ALA A 4 10.80 -6.71 7.50
C ALA A 4 12.24 -6.55 7.01
N VAL A 5 12.89 -5.46 7.40
CA VAL A 5 14.30 -5.17 7.15
C VAL A 5 14.92 -4.67 8.46
N THR A 6 15.55 -5.57 9.21
CA THR A 6 16.17 -5.31 10.52
C THR A 6 17.67 -5.60 10.54
N ASP A 7 18.18 -6.27 9.49
CA ASP A 7 19.62 -6.54 9.30
C ASP A 7 20.02 -6.47 7.83
N SER A 8 21.32 -6.45 7.57
CA SER A 8 21.88 -6.25 6.23
C SER A 8 21.60 -7.39 5.24
N SER A 9 21.36 -8.61 5.72
CA SER A 9 21.03 -9.77 4.86
C SER A 9 19.66 -9.61 4.22
N GLN A 10 18.73 -8.95 4.93
CA GLN A 10 17.36 -8.72 4.49
C GLN A 10 17.24 -7.66 3.38
N VAL A 11 18.26 -6.83 3.15
CA VAL A 11 18.30 -5.92 2.00
C VAL A 11 18.23 -6.69 0.68
N ALA A 12 19.06 -7.72 0.54
CA ALA A 12 19.06 -8.57 -0.65
C ALA A 12 17.78 -9.41 -0.76
N GLU A 13 17.22 -9.82 0.37
CA GLU A 13 15.96 -10.55 0.42
C GLU A 13 14.79 -9.66 -0.02
N ALA A 14 14.64 -8.46 0.54
CA ALA A 14 13.62 -7.50 0.13
C ALA A 14 13.66 -7.22 -1.37
N ARG A 15 14.87 -6.99 -1.92
CA ARG A 15 15.06 -6.83 -3.36
C ARG A 15 14.56 -8.03 -4.17
N ARG A 16 14.88 -9.26 -3.76
CA ARG A 16 14.42 -10.48 -4.46
C ARG A 16 12.91 -10.64 -4.40
N LEU A 17 12.31 -10.42 -3.22
CA LEU A 17 10.87 -10.55 -3.00
C LEU A 17 10.08 -9.52 -3.81
N VAL A 18 10.48 -8.24 -3.79
CA VAL A 18 9.83 -7.18 -4.56
C VAL A 18 10.02 -7.38 -6.06
N SER A 19 11.22 -7.79 -6.51
CA SER A 19 11.44 -8.13 -7.92
C SER A 19 10.58 -9.33 -8.36
N GLY A 20 10.44 -10.34 -7.51
CA GLY A 20 9.54 -11.47 -7.77
C GLY A 20 8.05 -11.05 -7.83
N PHE A 21 7.63 -10.14 -6.96
CA PHE A 21 6.29 -9.53 -7.01
C PHE A 21 6.08 -8.79 -8.33
N ALA A 22 7.03 -7.92 -8.73
CA ALA A 22 6.95 -7.14 -9.95
C ALA A 22 6.85 -8.00 -11.22
N ARG A 23 7.62 -9.10 -11.29
CA ARG A 23 7.52 -10.06 -12.41
C ARG A 23 6.15 -10.72 -12.50
N ARG A 24 5.54 -11.09 -11.39
CA ARG A 24 4.19 -11.67 -11.38
C ARG A 24 3.12 -10.68 -11.88
N HIS A 25 3.38 -9.39 -11.73
CA HIS A 25 2.51 -8.31 -12.23
C HIS A 25 2.98 -7.72 -13.56
N THR A 26 3.78 -8.50 -14.33
CA THR A 26 4.19 -8.20 -15.71
C THR A 26 4.92 -6.87 -15.88
N MET A 27 5.72 -6.44 -14.86
CA MET A 27 6.55 -5.24 -14.96
C MET A 27 7.56 -5.39 -16.11
N PRO A 28 7.69 -4.38 -17.00
CA PRO A 28 8.67 -4.42 -18.09
C PRO A 28 10.10 -4.59 -17.58
N GLU A 29 10.90 -5.39 -18.29
CA GLU A 29 12.29 -5.72 -17.86
C GLU A 29 13.17 -4.47 -17.73
N GLN A 30 12.95 -3.46 -18.56
CA GLN A 30 13.66 -2.17 -18.48
C GLN A 30 13.44 -1.44 -17.13
N CYS A 31 12.28 -1.62 -16.48
CA CYS A 31 11.96 -1.00 -15.20
C CYS A 31 12.47 -1.84 -14.01
N MET A 32 12.77 -3.12 -14.22
CA MET A 32 13.20 -4.03 -13.15
C MET A 32 14.52 -3.60 -12.49
N GLY A 33 15.45 -3.05 -13.28
CA GLY A 33 16.73 -2.53 -12.77
C GLY A 33 16.54 -1.32 -11.86
N GLN A 34 15.66 -0.40 -12.26
CA GLN A 34 15.30 0.79 -11.49
C GLN A 34 14.62 0.39 -10.17
N LEU A 35 13.63 -0.51 -10.23
CA LEU A 35 12.95 -1.05 -9.06
C LEU A 35 13.94 -1.69 -8.08
N ALA A 36 14.83 -2.54 -8.57
CA ALA A 36 15.83 -3.23 -7.74
C ALA A 36 16.78 -2.26 -7.03
N LEU A 37 17.19 -1.18 -7.71
CA LEU A 37 18.00 -0.12 -7.14
C LEU A 37 17.21 0.63 -6.06
N VAL A 38 16.00 1.07 -6.35
CA VAL A 38 15.14 1.81 -5.40
C VAL A 38 14.86 0.98 -4.15
N VAL A 39 14.53 -0.30 -4.28
CA VAL A 39 14.30 -1.18 -3.12
C VAL A 39 15.58 -1.34 -2.29
N THR A 40 16.75 -1.42 -2.93
CA THR A 40 18.03 -1.50 -2.22
C THR A 40 18.30 -0.23 -1.42
N GLU A 41 18.06 0.96 -2.01
CA GLU A 41 18.23 2.24 -1.33
C GLU A 41 17.24 2.40 -0.18
N LEU A 42 15.96 2.08 -0.40
CA LEU A 42 14.93 2.11 0.63
C LEU A 42 15.30 1.20 1.81
N ALA A 43 15.65 -0.07 1.55
CA ALA A 43 16.03 -1.03 2.58
C ALA A 43 17.29 -0.60 3.35
N THR A 44 18.25 -0.02 2.64
CA THR A 44 19.48 0.51 3.25
C THR A 44 19.18 1.71 4.16
N ASN A 45 18.25 2.59 3.77
CA ASN A 45 17.81 3.72 4.57
C ASN A 45 17.08 3.27 5.85
N LEU A 46 16.24 2.24 5.78
CA LEU A 46 15.62 1.64 6.96
C LEU A 46 16.67 1.20 8.00
N LEU A 47 17.77 0.58 7.56
CA LEU A 47 18.84 0.15 8.48
C LEU A 47 19.67 1.30 9.02
N LYS A 48 20.02 2.27 8.18
CA LYS A 48 20.91 3.38 8.57
C LYS A 48 20.24 4.44 9.42
N HIS A 49 18.96 4.71 9.18
CA HIS A 49 18.24 5.85 9.73
C HIS A 49 16.98 5.45 10.49
N GLY A 50 16.37 4.31 10.14
CA GLY A 50 15.12 3.83 10.70
C GLY A 50 15.26 2.89 11.90
N SER A 51 16.47 2.42 12.21
CA SER A 51 16.69 1.32 13.17
C SER A 51 15.98 0.02 12.77
N GLY A 52 15.83 -0.20 11.45
CA GLY A 52 15.01 -1.23 10.85
C GLY A 52 13.64 -0.69 10.43
N GLY A 53 12.82 -1.54 9.82
CA GLY A 53 11.49 -1.18 9.34
C GLY A 53 10.91 -2.21 8.40
N HIS A 54 9.97 -1.78 7.55
CA HIS A 54 9.25 -2.65 6.62
C HIS A 54 9.28 -2.10 5.20
N ILE A 55 9.39 -3.00 4.23
CA ILE A 55 9.13 -2.74 2.82
C ILE A 55 7.82 -3.42 2.43
N LEU A 56 6.90 -2.64 1.88
CA LEU A 56 5.67 -3.13 1.26
C LEU A 56 5.75 -2.94 -0.24
N ALA A 57 5.21 -3.89 -1.01
CA ALA A 57 4.98 -3.70 -2.44
C ALA A 57 3.54 -4.09 -2.79
N THR A 58 2.87 -3.23 -3.53
CA THR A 58 1.50 -3.39 -4.00
C THR A 58 1.37 -2.94 -5.45
N THR A 59 0.30 -3.31 -6.10
CA THR A 59 -0.12 -2.70 -7.36
C THR A 59 -0.98 -1.47 -7.06
N PHE A 60 -0.96 -0.49 -7.94
CA PHE A 60 -1.89 0.62 -7.93
C PHE A 60 -2.55 0.75 -9.31
N ASP A 61 -3.75 1.30 -9.32
CA ASP A 61 -4.49 1.67 -10.53
C ASP A 61 -5.31 2.92 -10.20
N ASP A 62 -4.79 4.07 -10.62
CA ASP A 62 -5.39 5.36 -10.32
C ASP A 62 -5.16 6.37 -11.47
N GLN A 63 -5.40 7.66 -11.24
CA GLN A 63 -5.25 8.72 -12.24
C GLN A 63 -3.81 8.92 -12.74
N ASP A 64 -2.80 8.48 -11.98
CA ASP A 64 -1.40 8.54 -12.41
C ASP A 64 -1.05 7.36 -13.34
N GLY A 65 -1.96 6.39 -13.46
CA GLY A 65 -1.79 5.16 -14.23
C GLY A 65 -1.96 3.91 -13.41
N SER A 66 -1.52 2.79 -13.95
CA SER A 66 -1.41 1.53 -13.22
C SER A 66 0.03 1.06 -13.16
N GLY A 67 0.39 0.40 -12.07
CA GLY A 67 1.79 0.00 -11.88
C GLY A 67 2.08 -0.63 -10.52
N ILE A 68 3.32 -0.47 -10.09
CA ILE A 68 3.81 -0.99 -8.81
C ILE A 68 4.20 0.17 -7.90
N GLU A 69 3.72 0.11 -6.67
CA GLU A 69 4.10 1.01 -5.59
C GLU A 69 4.91 0.25 -4.54
N VAL A 70 6.01 0.84 -4.12
CA VAL A 70 6.85 0.35 -3.02
C VAL A 70 6.83 1.38 -1.91
N LEU A 71 6.52 0.93 -0.70
CA LEU A 71 6.56 1.74 0.52
C LEU A 71 7.69 1.23 1.43
N ALA A 72 8.43 2.16 2.01
CA ALA A 72 9.34 1.90 3.12
C ALA A 72 8.83 2.67 4.35
N LEU A 73 8.72 1.99 5.48
CA LEU A 73 8.22 2.55 6.74
C LEU A 73 9.19 2.24 7.86
N ASP A 74 9.53 3.25 8.65
CA ASP A 74 10.31 3.11 9.88
C ASP A 74 9.76 3.96 11.03
N CYS A 75 10.18 3.62 12.23
CA CYS A 75 9.94 4.39 13.46
C CYS A 75 11.25 5.01 13.99
N GLY A 76 12.16 5.39 13.10
CA GLY A 76 13.45 5.98 13.44
C GLY A 76 13.37 7.43 13.86
N ALA A 77 14.52 8.11 13.80
CA ALA A 77 14.63 9.50 14.23
C ALA A 77 13.79 10.50 13.41
N GLY A 78 13.38 10.12 12.20
CA GLY A 78 12.71 11.02 11.25
C GLY A 78 13.63 12.13 10.73
N MET A 79 13.08 12.97 9.83
CA MET A 79 13.77 14.11 9.23
C MET A 79 13.07 15.41 9.64
N ALA A 80 13.85 16.42 10.06
CA ALA A 80 13.33 17.75 10.36
C ALA A 80 13.09 18.58 9.08
N ASP A 81 13.86 18.32 8.03
CA ASP A 81 13.82 19.02 6.76
C ASP A 81 14.03 18.00 5.62
N VAL A 82 12.92 17.58 5.02
CA VAL A 82 12.91 16.58 3.94
C VAL A 82 13.56 17.14 2.68
N GLU A 83 13.29 18.40 2.34
CA GLU A 83 13.81 19.03 1.13
C GLU A 83 15.33 19.09 1.14
N ARG A 84 15.91 19.42 2.30
CA ARG A 84 17.35 19.41 2.49
C ARG A 84 17.95 18.00 2.42
N CYS A 85 17.23 16.99 2.92
CA CYS A 85 17.69 15.59 2.88
C CYS A 85 17.62 14.97 1.48
N VAL A 86 16.79 15.52 0.60
CA VAL A 86 16.64 15.10 -0.80
C VAL A 86 17.74 15.69 -1.68
N ALA A 87 18.31 16.86 -1.32
CA ALA A 87 19.37 17.49 -2.09
C ALA A 87 20.62 16.58 -2.18
N ASP A 88 21.14 16.40 -3.40
CA ASP A 88 22.31 15.56 -3.65
C ASP A 88 23.51 16.00 -2.80
N GLY A 89 24.21 15.02 -2.22
CA GLY A 89 25.38 15.24 -1.38
C GLY A 89 25.09 15.49 0.10
N TYR A 90 23.82 15.61 0.53
CA TYR A 90 23.47 15.72 1.93
C TYR A 90 23.36 14.35 2.59
N SER A 91 24.21 14.07 3.58
CA SER A 91 24.14 12.84 4.39
C SER A 91 24.54 13.15 5.84
N THR A 92 23.73 12.70 6.79
CA THR A 92 24.02 12.75 8.21
C THR A 92 24.82 11.52 8.69
N ALA A 93 25.00 10.50 7.84
CA ALA A 93 25.58 9.18 8.23
C ALA A 93 26.93 8.88 7.54
N GLY A 94 27.66 9.90 7.04
CA GLY A 94 28.99 9.72 6.46
C GLY A 94 29.06 8.95 5.14
N SER A 95 27.92 8.67 4.49
CA SER A 95 27.83 8.13 3.12
C SER A 95 27.59 9.27 2.11
N PRO A 96 27.97 9.11 0.83
CA PRO A 96 27.80 10.17 -0.17
C PRO A 96 26.32 10.47 -0.50
N GLY A 97 25.53 10.93 0.42
CA GLY A 97 24.17 11.50 0.40
C GLY A 97 23.28 11.37 -0.85
N ASN A 98 23.45 10.31 -1.63
CA ASN A 98 22.79 10.15 -2.93
C ASN A 98 21.54 9.25 -2.89
N GLY A 99 21.21 8.65 -1.72
CA GLY A 99 20.17 7.62 -1.62
C GLY A 99 18.76 8.10 -1.96
N LEU A 100 18.28 9.17 -1.31
CA LEU A 100 16.94 9.72 -1.60
C LEU A 100 16.88 10.32 -3.00
N GLY A 101 17.92 11.04 -3.42
CA GLY A 101 18.02 11.56 -4.78
C GLY A 101 18.02 10.43 -5.83
N ALA A 102 18.67 9.29 -5.57
CA ALA A 102 18.62 8.14 -6.47
C ALA A 102 17.20 7.54 -6.54
N ILE A 103 16.49 7.42 -5.41
CA ILE A 103 15.09 6.96 -5.38
C ILE A 103 14.22 7.86 -6.27
N ILE A 104 14.36 9.19 -6.14
CA ILE A 104 13.58 10.15 -6.92
C ILE A 104 13.89 10.06 -8.41
N ARG A 105 15.16 9.93 -8.79
CA ARG A 105 15.55 9.84 -10.22
C ARG A 105 15.15 8.52 -10.88
N GLN A 106 14.96 7.46 -10.12
CA GLN A 106 14.67 6.12 -10.65
C GLN A 106 13.21 5.70 -10.56
N SER A 107 12.35 6.57 -10.02
CA SER A 107 10.92 6.32 -9.86
C SER A 107 10.11 7.38 -10.59
N ASP A 108 8.90 7.03 -11.06
CA ASP A 108 8.03 7.98 -11.74
C ASP A 108 7.42 8.98 -10.75
N HIS A 109 7.04 8.52 -9.56
CA HIS A 109 6.54 9.37 -8.48
C HIS A 109 7.13 8.95 -7.16
N VAL A 110 7.56 9.93 -6.35
CA VAL A 110 8.04 9.70 -4.98
C VAL A 110 7.32 10.64 -4.03
N ARG A 111 6.90 10.11 -2.89
CA ARG A 111 6.40 10.90 -1.76
C ARG A 111 7.16 10.51 -0.51
N ILE A 112 7.52 11.52 0.26
CA ILE A 112 8.24 11.34 1.52
C ILE A 112 7.46 12.06 2.60
N TYR A 113 7.07 11.31 3.63
CA TYR A 113 6.52 11.84 4.86
C TYR A 113 7.46 11.49 6.01
N SER A 114 7.90 12.50 6.77
CA SER A 114 8.77 12.27 7.91
C SER A 114 8.48 13.28 9.02
N ARG A 115 8.54 12.81 10.25
CA ARG A 115 8.43 13.65 11.44
C ARG A 115 9.51 13.27 12.44
N PRO A 116 10.23 14.26 13.00
CA PRO A 116 11.23 14.03 14.05
C PRO A 116 10.65 13.21 15.21
N GLY A 117 11.33 12.14 15.58
CA GLY A 117 10.94 11.23 16.66
C GLY A 117 9.81 10.26 16.35
N LEU A 118 9.20 10.30 15.16
CA LEU A 118 8.12 9.39 14.76
C LEU A 118 8.49 8.46 13.59
N GLY A 119 9.57 8.77 12.85
CA GLY A 119 10.03 7.96 11.75
C GLY A 119 9.73 8.56 10.37
N THR A 120 9.85 7.70 9.35
CA THR A 120 9.73 8.09 7.93
C THR A 120 8.90 7.09 7.15
N VAL A 121 8.10 7.61 6.23
CA VAL A 121 7.42 6.84 5.18
C VAL A 121 7.90 7.36 3.83
N VAL A 122 8.41 6.48 2.99
CA VAL A 122 8.79 6.78 1.61
C VAL A 122 7.97 5.90 0.68
N THR A 123 7.25 6.50 -0.26
CA THR A 123 6.60 5.79 -1.37
C THR A 123 7.31 6.07 -2.67
N ALA A 124 7.52 5.02 -3.47
CA ALA A 124 8.08 5.09 -4.81
C ALA A 124 7.17 4.32 -5.78
N ARG A 125 6.72 4.96 -6.86
CA ARG A 125 5.84 4.39 -7.87
C ARG A 125 6.55 4.21 -9.19
N PHE A 126 6.22 3.09 -9.85
CA PHE A 126 6.67 2.72 -11.18
C PHE A 126 5.42 2.53 -12.05
N VAL A 127 5.17 3.47 -12.94
CA VAL A 127 4.01 3.47 -13.83
C VAL A 127 4.29 2.53 -15.00
N MET A 128 3.45 1.52 -15.17
CA MET A 128 3.56 0.56 -16.27
C MET A 128 2.61 0.90 -17.42
N GLN A 129 1.48 1.49 -17.10
CA GLN A 129 0.49 1.96 -18.08
C GLN A 129 -0.08 3.29 -17.62
N THR A 130 -0.13 4.25 -18.52
CA THR A 130 -0.82 5.52 -18.26
C THR A 130 -2.30 5.36 -18.61
N THR A 131 -3.17 5.78 -17.69
CA THR A 131 -4.62 5.84 -17.94
C THR A 131 -4.98 7.18 -18.56
N ASN A 132 -5.75 7.14 -19.64
CA ASN A 132 -6.26 8.35 -20.27
C ASN A 132 -7.74 8.14 -20.67
N PRO A 133 -8.71 8.81 -20.05
CA PRO A 133 -8.56 9.79 -18.94
C PRO A 133 -8.25 9.13 -17.59
N PRO A 134 -7.63 9.86 -16.67
CA PRO A 134 -7.37 9.34 -15.32
C PRO A 134 -8.70 9.03 -14.59
N PRO A 135 -8.72 8.00 -13.72
CA PRO A 135 -9.91 7.69 -12.94
C PRO A 135 -10.29 8.88 -12.05
N PRO A 136 -11.59 9.14 -11.86
CA PRO A 136 -12.07 10.32 -11.14
C PRO A 136 -11.77 10.28 -9.63
N VAL A 137 -11.34 9.13 -9.10
CA VAL A 137 -11.09 8.91 -7.67
C VAL A 137 -9.80 8.16 -7.45
N ARG A 138 -8.97 8.66 -6.53
CA ARG A 138 -7.79 7.95 -6.01
C ARG A 138 -8.17 7.09 -4.82
N ILE A 139 -7.67 5.87 -4.77
CA ILE A 139 -7.86 4.96 -3.66
C ILE A 139 -6.49 4.47 -3.21
N GLY A 140 -6.23 4.56 -1.91
CA GLY A 140 -5.06 3.98 -1.28
C GLY A 140 -5.48 3.17 -0.07
N ALA A 141 -4.91 1.98 0.10
CA ALA A 141 -5.11 1.17 1.28
C ALA A 141 -3.79 0.54 1.72
N ALA A 142 -3.59 0.47 3.02
CA ALA A 142 -2.47 -0.25 3.62
C ALA A 142 -3.03 -1.24 4.64
N LEU A 143 -2.60 -2.49 4.54
CA LEU A 143 -2.97 -3.58 5.42
C LEU A 143 -1.73 -4.10 6.12
N ALA A 144 -1.80 -4.28 7.43
CA ALA A 144 -0.72 -4.86 8.21
C ALA A 144 -1.26 -6.00 9.09
N PRO A 145 -0.58 -7.14 9.16
CA PRO A 145 -0.97 -8.20 10.07
C PRO A 145 -0.90 -7.73 11.53
N TYR A 146 -1.75 -8.29 12.38
CA TYR A 146 -1.63 -8.14 13.82
C TYR A 146 -0.23 -8.61 14.29
N PRO A 147 0.40 -7.97 15.29
CA PRO A 147 1.71 -8.38 15.79
C PRO A 147 1.78 -9.87 16.13
N GLY A 148 2.73 -10.57 15.49
CA GLY A 148 2.89 -12.03 15.62
C GLY A 148 2.14 -12.87 14.60
N GLU A 149 1.27 -12.28 13.78
CA GLU A 149 0.55 -12.99 12.71
C GLU A 149 1.26 -12.86 11.37
N LEU A 150 1.07 -13.85 10.49
CA LEU A 150 1.64 -13.86 9.13
C LEU A 150 0.71 -13.25 8.09
N VAL A 151 -0.58 -13.12 8.41
CA VAL A 151 -1.62 -12.60 7.51
C VAL A 151 -2.46 -11.55 8.22
N CYS A 152 -2.90 -10.54 7.46
CA CYS A 152 -3.83 -9.54 7.94
C CYS A 152 -5.25 -10.12 7.98
N GLY A 153 -5.97 -9.88 9.08
CA GLY A 153 -7.39 -10.22 9.21
C GLY A 153 -8.30 -9.31 8.40
N ASP A 154 -7.80 -8.11 8.05
CA ASP A 154 -8.55 -7.11 7.29
C ASP A 154 -8.30 -7.24 5.79
N ASN A 155 -9.25 -6.75 4.99
CA ASN A 155 -9.09 -6.67 3.54
C ASN A 155 -9.95 -5.52 2.97
N TRP A 156 -9.76 -5.19 1.70
CA TRP A 156 -10.52 -4.17 1.02
C TRP A 156 -10.66 -4.49 -0.47
N ALA A 157 -11.61 -3.86 -1.12
CA ALA A 157 -11.77 -3.95 -2.57
C ALA A 157 -12.35 -2.65 -3.13
N ALA A 158 -12.09 -2.40 -4.41
CA ALA A 158 -12.69 -1.33 -5.18
C ALA A 158 -13.11 -1.84 -6.54
N GLY A 159 -14.19 -1.27 -7.09
CA GLY A 159 -14.67 -1.62 -8.41
C GLY A 159 -15.61 -0.56 -8.96
N ASP A 160 -15.74 -0.50 -10.28
CA ASP A 160 -16.64 0.42 -10.95
C ASP A 160 -18.02 -0.21 -11.10
N ALA A 161 -19.05 0.54 -10.72
CA ALA A 161 -20.46 0.16 -10.84
C ALA A 161 -21.24 1.28 -11.57
N PRO A 162 -22.44 1.01 -12.10
CA PRO A 162 -23.24 2.03 -12.78
C PRO A 162 -23.53 3.27 -11.92
N ALA A 163 -23.61 3.11 -10.60
CA ALA A 163 -23.84 4.20 -9.65
C ALA A 163 -22.59 5.02 -9.31
N GLY A 164 -21.39 4.56 -9.69
CA GLY A 164 -20.10 5.17 -9.36
C GLY A 164 -19.06 4.14 -8.93
N ARG A 165 -17.96 4.59 -8.38
CA ARG A 165 -16.91 3.71 -7.85
C ARG A 165 -17.31 3.18 -6.48
N THR A 166 -17.45 1.87 -6.36
CA THR A 166 -17.83 1.20 -5.12
C THR A 166 -16.59 0.73 -4.37
N LEU A 167 -16.57 0.94 -3.07
CA LEU A 167 -15.52 0.52 -2.15
C LEU A 167 -16.08 -0.44 -1.13
N LEU A 168 -15.28 -1.44 -0.76
CA LEU A 168 -15.53 -2.34 0.36
C LEU A 168 -14.33 -2.29 1.31
N ALA A 169 -14.58 -2.08 2.59
CA ALA A 169 -13.64 -2.32 3.67
C ALA A 169 -14.15 -3.48 4.52
N VAL A 170 -13.26 -4.37 4.93
CA VAL A 170 -13.58 -5.57 5.69
C VAL A 170 -12.63 -5.68 6.87
N ASP A 171 -13.18 -5.87 8.06
CA ASP A 171 -12.49 -6.19 9.31
C ASP A 171 -12.93 -7.60 9.74
N GLY A 172 -12.08 -8.60 9.52
CA GLY A 172 -12.35 -10.00 9.88
C GLY A 172 -12.31 -10.20 11.39
N SER A 173 -13.33 -10.88 11.94
CA SER A 173 -13.46 -11.04 13.38
C SER A 173 -12.28 -11.80 14.01
N GLY A 174 -11.49 -11.10 14.84
CA GLY A 174 -10.27 -11.59 15.47
C GLY A 174 -9.04 -11.31 14.60
N HIS A 175 -8.05 -12.20 14.60
CA HIS A 175 -6.80 -12.04 13.87
C HIS A 175 -6.31 -13.37 13.28
N GLY A 176 -5.30 -13.31 12.40
CA GLY A 176 -4.69 -14.47 11.76
C GLY A 176 -5.55 -15.11 10.67
N MET A 177 -5.28 -16.37 10.38
CA MET A 177 -5.80 -17.08 9.19
C MET A 177 -7.33 -17.13 9.08
N GLU A 178 -8.06 -17.27 10.20
CA GLU A 178 -9.52 -17.38 10.16
C GLU A 178 -10.19 -16.02 9.88
N ALA A 179 -9.63 -14.93 10.42
CA ALA A 179 -10.07 -13.57 10.11
C ALA A 179 -9.77 -13.23 8.64
N ALA A 180 -8.55 -13.52 8.17
CA ALA A 180 -8.14 -13.33 6.77
C ALA A 180 -9.05 -14.09 5.81
N ARG A 181 -9.41 -15.35 6.13
CA ARG A 181 -10.34 -16.16 5.31
C ARG A 181 -11.72 -15.50 5.19
N ALA A 182 -12.25 -14.96 6.27
CA ALA A 182 -13.53 -14.24 6.24
C ALA A 182 -13.43 -13.00 5.35
N ALA A 183 -12.38 -12.20 5.52
CA ALA A 183 -12.13 -11.02 4.74
C ALA A 183 -11.96 -11.32 3.23
N ASP A 184 -11.23 -12.38 2.88
CA ASP A 184 -11.04 -12.83 1.49
C ASP A 184 -12.35 -13.28 0.84
N ILE A 185 -13.23 -13.94 1.59
CA ILE A 185 -14.56 -14.33 1.11
C ILE A 185 -15.39 -13.08 0.79
N ALA A 186 -15.38 -12.06 1.68
CA ALA A 186 -16.10 -10.83 1.45
C ALA A 186 -15.61 -10.09 0.18
N VAL A 187 -14.30 -9.99 0.00
CA VAL A 187 -13.68 -9.37 -1.19
C VAL A 187 -14.04 -10.13 -2.47
N ARG A 188 -14.04 -11.46 -2.46
CA ARG A 188 -14.45 -12.26 -3.61
C ARG A 188 -15.92 -12.00 -3.98
N ILE A 189 -16.82 -12.02 -3.01
CA ILE A 189 -18.25 -11.73 -3.24
C ILE A 189 -18.43 -10.30 -3.79
N PHE A 190 -17.64 -9.34 -3.32
CA PHE A 190 -17.63 -7.98 -3.85
C PHE A 190 -17.29 -7.98 -5.35
N HIS A 191 -16.20 -8.60 -5.75
CA HIS A 191 -15.79 -8.62 -7.16
C HIS A 191 -16.81 -9.30 -8.06
N ASP A 192 -17.44 -10.38 -7.59
CA ASP A 192 -18.46 -11.11 -8.34
C ASP A 192 -19.77 -10.29 -8.50
N HIS A 193 -20.02 -9.34 -7.59
CA HIS A 193 -21.31 -8.64 -7.48
C HIS A 193 -21.19 -7.11 -7.32
N VAL A 194 -20.10 -6.51 -7.77
CA VAL A 194 -19.83 -5.06 -7.61
C VAL A 194 -20.90 -4.16 -8.26
N HIS A 195 -21.64 -4.69 -9.24
CA HIS A 195 -22.73 -3.97 -9.93
C HIS A 195 -24.08 -4.02 -9.19
N ASP A 196 -24.19 -4.80 -8.12
CA ASP A 196 -25.41 -4.85 -7.31
C ASP A 196 -25.55 -3.57 -6.47
N PRO A 197 -26.77 -3.15 -6.11
CA PRO A 197 -27.00 -2.13 -5.10
C PRO A 197 -26.33 -2.50 -3.76
N CYS A 198 -25.87 -1.48 -2.99
CA CYS A 198 -25.10 -1.70 -1.75
C CYS A 198 -25.81 -2.64 -0.77
N GLU A 199 -27.13 -2.52 -0.62
CA GLU A 199 -27.92 -3.34 0.29
C GLU A 199 -27.87 -4.81 -0.13
N ARG A 200 -28.01 -5.09 -1.43
CA ARG A 200 -27.96 -6.45 -1.96
C ARG A 200 -26.54 -7.03 -1.87
N LEU A 201 -25.54 -6.21 -2.14
CA LEU A 201 -24.14 -6.61 -1.98
C LEU A 201 -23.83 -6.95 -0.52
N ALA A 202 -24.27 -6.11 0.43
CA ALA A 202 -24.12 -6.36 1.87
C ALA A 202 -24.81 -7.67 2.29
N GLU A 203 -26.04 -7.95 1.80
CA GLU A 203 -26.73 -9.21 2.07
C GLU A 203 -25.98 -10.43 1.53
N ARG A 204 -25.39 -10.31 0.32
CA ARG A 204 -24.60 -11.42 -0.26
C ARG A 204 -23.36 -11.70 0.56
N VAL A 205 -22.62 -10.65 0.93
CA VAL A 205 -21.44 -10.78 1.81
C VAL A 205 -21.85 -11.40 3.14
N HIS A 206 -22.92 -10.90 3.79
CA HIS A 206 -23.40 -11.45 5.05
C HIS A 206 -23.70 -12.94 4.95
N ARG A 207 -24.42 -13.38 3.92
CA ARG A 207 -24.75 -14.82 3.72
C ARG A 207 -23.49 -15.66 3.50
N ALA A 208 -22.53 -15.15 2.75
CA ALA A 208 -21.27 -15.86 2.49
C ALA A 208 -20.38 -15.98 3.73
N LEU A 209 -20.52 -15.07 4.69
CA LEU A 209 -19.76 -15.07 5.94
C LEU A 209 -20.33 -15.97 7.04
N ILE A 210 -21.58 -16.45 6.92
CA ILE A 210 -22.23 -17.31 7.93
C ILE A 210 -21.35 -18.50 8.37
N PRO A 211 -20.66 -19.25 7.48
CA PRO A 211 -19.82 -20.37 7.89
C PRO A 211 -18.44 -19.98 8.40
N THR A 212 -18.18 -18.70 8.64
CA THR A 212 -16.91 -18.16 9.11
C THR A 212 -17.05 -17.55 10.50
N ARG A 213 -15.97 -16.95 11.02
CA ARG A 213 -16.04 -16.13 12.24
C ARG A 213 -16.82 -14.82 12.04
N GLY A 214 -17.14 -14.47 10.80
CA GLY A 214 -17.75 -13.21 10.44
C GLY A 214 -16.73 -12.09 10.22
N ALA A 215 -17.24 -10.95 9.82
CA ALA A 215 -16.48 -9.71 9.66
C ALA A 215 -17.40 -8.50 9.81
N ALA A 216 -16.86 -7.37 10.25
CA ALA A 216 -17.48 -6.07 10.03
C ALA A 216 -17.18 -5.60 8.61
N ILE A 217 -18.17 -5.02 7.92
CA ILE A 217 -18.00 -4.49 6.57
C ILE A 217 -18.51 -3.07 6.47
N ALA A 218 -17.85 -2.27 5.64
CA ALA A 218 -18.34 -0.97 5.19
C ALA A 218 -18.33 -0.95 3.65
N ILE A 219 -19.45 -0.50 3.06
CA ILE A 219 -19.57 -0.30 1.62
C ILE A 219 -19.85 1.17 1.37
N ALA A 220 -19.10 1.79 0.45
CA ALA A 220 -19.28 3.16 0.04
C ALA A 220 -19.36 3.26 -1.49
N VAL A 221 -20.24 4.11 -2.00
CA VAL A 221 -20.32 4.46 -3.43
C VAL A 221 -19.90 5.90 -3.61
N LEU A 222 -18.86 6.11 -4.37
CA LEU A 222 -18.36 7.42 -4.76
C LEU A 222 -18.99 7.78 -6.11
N THR A 223 -19.98 8.66 -6.07
CA THR A 223 -20.61 9.20 -7.29
C THR A 223 -19.83 10.42 -7.74
N ALA A 224 -19.60 10.58 -9.05
CA ALA A 224 -18.99 11.77 -9.61
C ALA A 224 -19.95 12.97 -9.46
N LEU A 225 -19.83 13.68 -8.36
CA LEU A 225 -20.45 15.00 -8.16
C LEU A 225 -19.48 16.04 -8.71
N GLY A 226 -19.70 16.50 -9.95
CA GLY A 226 -19.07 17.68 -10.54
C GLY A 226 -17.55 17.77 -10.41
N ARG A 227 -16.88 18.53 -11.25
CA ARG A 227 -15.41 18.66 -11.42
C ARG A 227 -14.55 19.07 -10.20
N GLU A 228 -15.04 18.95 -8.99
CA GLU A 228 -14.26 19.16 -7.76
C GLU A 228 -14.17 17.85 -6.99
N ALA A 229 -13.10 17.08 -7.26
CA ALA A 229 -12.70 15.97 -6.42
C ALA A 229 -12.29 16.55 -5.05
N ARG A 230 -13.11 16.35 -4.03
CA ARG A 230 -12.70 16.56 -2.64
C ARG A 230 -12.10 15.26 -2.14
N ASP A 231 -10.91 15.35 -1.54
CA ASP A 231 -10.30 14.25 -0.82
C ASP A 231 -11.28 13.76 0.27
N VAL A 232 -11.78 12.55 0.11
CA VAL A 232 -12.58 11.89 1.14
C VAL A 232 -11.61 10.99 1.91
N ASP A 233 -11.10 11.51 3.03
CA ASP A 233 -10.34 10.70 3.99
C ASP A 233 -11.32 9.79 4.75
N MET A 234 -11.38 8.52 4.38
CA MET A 234 -12.02 7.49 5.17
C MET A 234 -10.96 6.74 5.97
N THR A 235 -10.76 7.14 7.21
CA THR A 235 -9.94 6.37 8.15
C THR A 235 -10.83 5.32 8.82
N VAL A 236 -10.70 4.06 8.43
CA VAL A 236 -11.28 2.95 9.19
C VAL A 236 -10.33 2.67 10.34
N GLN A 237 -10.66 3.16 11.54
CA GLN A 237 -9.99 2.74 12.76
C GLN A 237 -10.57 1.40 13.19
N ALA A 238 -9.78 0.33 13.20
CA ALA A 238 -10.11 -0.88 13.93
C ALA A 238 -10.26 -0.50 15.41
N LYS A 239 -11.47 -0.56 15.95
CA LYS A 239 -11.69 -0.45 17.40
C LYS A 239 -11.27 -1.78 17.99
N GLU A 240 -10.28 -1.77 18.88
CA GLU A 240 -10.05 -2.87 19.81
C GLU A 240 -11.36 -3.12 20.55
N ALA A 241 -11.94 -4.30 20.32
CA ALA A 241 -12.98 -4.82 21.18
C ALA A 241 -12.28 -5.37 22.43
N ALA A 242 -12.59 -4.77 23.59
CA ALA A 242 -12.16 -5.21 24.91
C ALA A 242 -12.73 -6.59 25.28
#